data_00b8f052fc5dd5c8e922d4d4df3591cc
#
_entry.id   00b8f052fc5dd5c8e922d4d4df3591cc
#
_cell.length_a   1.000
_cell.length_b   1.000
_cell.length_c   1.000
_cell.angle_alpha   90.00
_cell.angle_beta   90.00
_cell.angle_gamma   90.00
#
_symmetry.space_group_name_H-M   'P 1'
#
loop_
_entity.id
_entity.type
_entity.pdbx_description
1 polymer ?
#
loop_
_entity_poly.entity_id
_entity_poly.type
_entity_poly.pdbx_seq_one_letter_code
_entity_poly.pdbx_strand_id
1 'polypeptide(L)'
;MEIYMNIMSLTAVELGKRIKAKEISVEEAVTAALDAIEKKEKLVNSFVTVDREGALKRAKEVQKQIDDGTLTGPLAGVPVAIKDNMCTKDLLTTCSSKILYNFIPTYTAEAVLNLEKAGAVILGKTNMDEFAMGSTTETSAYGETKNPWNTEHVPGGSSGGSCAAVAAEECVFALGSDTGGSIRQPSSFCGVTGIKPTYGTVSRYGLIAYGSSLDQIGPVAKDVTDCATILEAIASYDTKDSTSVKREDYDFTRALVDDVAGMKIGIPRDYFGEGLEPEVKTAVLQAAEELKKKGAIVEEFDLSLVEYAIPAYYVIACAEASSNLARFDGVKYGYRTKEYEGLHNMYKKSRSEGFGPEVKRRIMIGSFVLSSGYYDAYYLKALRTKALIKQAFDKAFEKYDVILGPAAPTTAPKLGQSLSDPIKMYLGDIYTISVNLAGLPGISLPCGKDKNGLPIGLQLIGNCFEEKKIIRAAYAFEQTRTYEHSPLA
;
A
#
# COMPACT_ATOMS: atom_id res chain seq x y z
N MET A 1 -25.54 9.22 -30.51
CA MET A 1 -25.40 9.21 -29.04
C MET A 1 -23.91 9.05 -28.77
N GLU A 2 -23.18 10.16 -28.61
CA GLU A 2 -21.78 10.11 -28.21
C GLU A 2 -21.73 9.42 -26.85
N ILE A 3 -21.09 8.29 -26.79
CA ILE A 3 -20.78 7.62 -25.51
C ILE A 3 -19.75 8.56 -24.86
N TYR A 4 -20.19 9.40 -23.92
CA TYR A 4 -19.28 10.18 -23.10
C TYR A 4 -18.37 9.18 -22.39
N MET A 5 -17.12 9.12 -22.83
CA MET A 5 -16.10 8.28 -22.25
C MET A 5 -15.85 8.73 -20.81
N ASN A 6 -16.03 7.82 -19.84
CA ASN A 6 -15.66 8.11 -18.46
C ASN A 6 -14.12 8.17 -18.37
N ILE A 7 -13.57 9.36 -18.22
CA ILE A 7 -12.10 9.57 -18.11
C ILE A 7 -11.53 8.76 -16.94
N MET A 8 -12.27 8.67 -15.84
CA MET A 8 -11.81 8.00 -14.64
C MET A 8 -11.82 6.47 -14.74
N SER A 9 -12.47 5.89 -15.75
CA SER A 9 -12.41 4.43 -16.02
C SER A 9 -11.11 4.01 -16.72
N LEU A 10 -10.36 4.94 -17.33
CA LEU A 10 -9.09 4.68 -18.00
C LEU A 10 -8.02 4.23 -16.99
N THR A 11 -7.04 3.44 -17.46
CA THR A 11 -5.81 3.17 -16.73
C THR A 11 -4.86 4.38 -16.78
N ALA A 12 -3.85 4.43 -15.93
CA ALA A 12 -2.93 5.57 -15.88
C ALA A 12 -2.13 5.70 -17.18
N VAL A 13 -1.64 4.59 -17.70
CA VAL A 13 -0.89 4.57 -18.98
C VAL A 13 -1.79 4.93 -20.15
N GLU A 14 -3.05 4.47 -20.17
CA GLU A 14 -3.99 4.81 -21.22
C GLU A 14 -4.36 6.31 -21.20
N LEU A 15 -4.67 6.85 -20.01
CA LEU A 15 -4.95 8.27 -19.85
C LEU A 15 -3.74 9.11 -20.27
N GLY A 16 -2.53 8.77 -19.86
CA GLY A 16 -1.31 9.46 -20.26
C GLY A 16 -1.05 9.43 -21.77
N LYS A 17 -1.42 8.33 -22.46
CA LYS A 17 -1.37 8.25 -23.94
C LYS A 17 -2.35 9.24 -24.59
N ARG A 18 -3.61 9.30 -24.10
CA ARG A 18 -4.65 10.19 -24.64
C ARG A 18 -4.34 11.66 -24.38
N ILE A 19 -3.76 11.98 -23.23
CA ILE A 19 -3.30 13.35 -22.94
C ILE A 19 -2.20 13.76 -23.94
N LYS A 20 -1.21 12.91 -24.17
CA LYS A 20 -0.15 13.19 -25.17
C LYS A 20 -0.67 13.26 -26.60
N ALA A 21 -1.71 12.50 -26.92
CA ALA A 21 -2.40 12.57 -28.22
C ALA A 21 -3.31 13.81 -28.35
N LYS A 22 -3.44 14.64 -27.30
CA LYS A 22 -4.33 15.81 -27.21
C LYS A 22 -5.82 15.47 -27.37
N GLU A 23 -6.20 14.22 -27.05
CA GLU A 23 -7.60 13.78 -27.00
C GLU A 23 -8.27 14.22 -25.70
N ILE A 24 -7.49 14.36 -24.63
CA ILE A 24 -7.90 14.81 -23.30
C ILE A 24 -6.84 15.81 -22.82
N SER A 25 -7.25 16.96 -22.31
CA SER A 25 -6.33 17.90 -21.64
C SER A 25 -6.05 17.46 -20.21
N VAL A 26 -4.92 17.91 -19.65
CA VAL A 26 -4.59 17.66 -18.23
C VAL A 26 -5.65 18.28 -17.31
N GLU A 27 -6.18 19.47 -17.68
CA GLU A 27 -7.22 20.15 -16.90
C GLU A 27 -8.54 19.35 -16.89
N GLU A 28 -8.94 18.74 -18.02
CA GLU A 28 -10.10 17.83 -18.07
C GLU A 28 -9.89 16.59 -17.21
N ALA A 29 -8.72 15.95 -17.28
CA ALA A 29 -8.42 14.76 -16.48
C ALA A 29 -8.44 15.06 -14.96
N VAL A 30 -7.83 16.17 -14.55
CA VAL A 30 -7.79 16.58 -13.13
C VAL A 30 -9.16 17.02 -12.65
N THR A 31 -9.93 17.74 -13.48
CA THR A 31 -11.30 18.15 -13.16
C THR A 31 -12.21 16.93 -12.99
N ALA A 32 -12.12 15.94 -13.89
CA ALA A 32 -12.90 14.71 -13.78
C ALA A 32 -12.62 13.96 -12.47
N ALA A 33 -11.34 13.89 -12.04
CA ALA A 33 -10.97 13.29 -10.77
C ALA A 33 -11.53 14.06 -9.57
N LEU A 34 -11.38 15.39 -9.56
CA LEU A 34 -11.89 16.25 -8.47
C LEU A 34 -13.42 16.20 -8.36
N ASP A 35 -14.12 16.10 -9.47
CA ASP A 35 -15.58 15.96 -9.50
C ASP A 35 -16.03 14.55 -9.05
N ALA A 36 -15.25 13.51 -9.38
CA ALA A 36 -15.49 12.16 -8.86
C ALA A 36 -15.34 12.11 -7.34
N ILE A 37 -14.29 12.73 -6.79
CA ILE A 37 -14.09 12.88 -5.33
C ILE A 37 -15.30 13.60 -4.72
N GLU A 38 -15.68 14.76 -5.23
CA GLU A 38 -16.78 15.56 -4.67
C GLU A 38 -18.10 14.77 -4.61
N LYS A 39 -18.35 13.91 -5.59
CA LYS A 39 -19.58 13.08 -5.66
C LYS A 39 -19.56 11.88 -4.72
N LYS A 40 -18.39 11.23 -4.54
CA LYS A 40 -18.28 9.90 -3.90
C LYS A 40 -17.73 9.96 -2.48
N GLU A 41 -16.97 11.00 -2.13
CA GLU A 41 -16.24 11.12 -0.87
C GLU A 41 -17.15 11.00 0.37
N LYS A 42 -18.38 11.50 0.31
CA LYS A 42 -19.37 11.35 1.41
C LYS A 42 -19.75 9.88 1.69
N LEU A 43 -19.59 9.00 0.70
CA LEU A 43 -19.88 7.57 0.82
C LEU A 43 -18.64 6.77 1.17
N VAL A 44 -17.48 7.11 0.60
CA VAL A 44 -16.24 6.32 0.69
C VAL A 44 -15.33 6.83 1.80
N ASN A 45 -15.18 8.15 1.98
CA ASN A 45 -14.24 8.80 2.91
C ASN A 45 -12.80 8.35 2.67
N SER A 46 -12.35 8.40 1.42
CA SER A 46 -11.03 7.93 1.00
C SER A 46 -9.93 8.99 1.15
N PHE A 47 -10.28 10.28 1.23
CA PHE A 47 -9.35 11.40 1.39
C PHE A 47 -9.44 12.04 2.77
N VAL A 48 -8.30 12.53 3.28
CA VAL A 48 -8.20 13.42 4.45
C VAL A 48 -8.10 14.87 4.00
N THR A 49 -7.42 15.11 2.88
CA THR A 49 -7.20 16.45 2.32
C THR A 49 -7.28 16.37 0.80
N VAL A 50 -8.08 17.26 0.20
CA VAL A 50 -8.15 17.45 -1.26
C VAL A 50 -7.58 18.82 -1.59
N ASP A 51 -6.60 18.88 -2.51
CA ASP A 51 -5.94 20.12 -2.96
C ASP A 51 -6.47 20.55 -4.33
N ARG A 52 -7.74 20.95 -4.39
CA ARG A 52 -8.39 21.37 -5.67
C ARG A 52 -7.64 22.50 -6.36
N GLU A 53 -7.24 23.53 -5.63
CA GLU A 53 -6.57 24.71 -6.22
C GLU A 53 -5.17 24.39 -6.71
N GLY A 54 -4.36 23.69 -5.90
CA GLY A 54 -3.01 23.26 -6.26
C GLY A 54 -3.02 22.30 -7.43
N ALA A 55 -3.93 21.32 -7.44
CA ALA A 55 -4.07 20.37 -8.55
C ALA A 55 -4.40 21.04 -9.89
N LEU A 56 -5.37 21.96 -9.91
CA LEU A 56 -5.73 22.71 -11.14
C LEU A 56 -4.61 23.65 -11.59
N LYS A 57 -3.91 24.29 -10.66
CA LYS A 57 -2.73 25.09 -11.00
C LYS A 57 -1.64 24.21 -11.62
N ARG A 58 -1.32 23.08 -10.99
CA ARG A 58 -0.32 22.15 -11.48
C ARG A 58 -0.71 21.54 -12.83
N ALA A 59 -2.00 21.28 -13.07
CA ALA A 59 -2.51 20.79 -14.36
C ALA A 59 -2.13 21.72 -15.51
N LYS A 60 -2.28 23.04 -15.33
CA LYS A 60 -1.91 24.04 -16.35
C LYS A 60 -0.39 24.07 -16.61
N GLU A 61 0.42 23.96 -15.54
CA GLU A 61 1.88 23.90 -15.67
C GLU A 61 2.34 22.66 -16.44
N VAL A 62 1.76 21.49 -16.10
CA VAL A 62 2.08 20.20 -16.75
C VAL A 62 1.60 20.20 -18.20
N GLN A 63 0.39 20.73 -18.48
CA GLN A 63 -0.09 20.85 -19.85
C GLN A 63 0.91 21.61 -20.72
N LYS A 64 1.40 22.76 -20.24
CA LYS A 64 2.41 23.54 -20.96
C LYS A 64 3.69 22.74 -21.22
N GLN A 65 4.17 21.97 -20.21
CA GLN A 65 5.37 21.13 -20.34
C GLN A 65 5.18 19.96 -21.32
N ILE A 66 3.96 19.46 -21.48
CA ILE A 66 3.61 18.45 -22.49
C ILE A 66 3.59 19.11 -23.88
N ASP A 67 2.97 20.29 -24.00
CA ASP A 67 2.83 21.00 -25.25
C ASP A 67 4.17 21.49 -25.85
N ASP A 68 5.13 21.86 -24.99
CA ASP A 68 6.49 22.25 -25.38
C ASP A 68 7.47 21.06 -25.51
N GLY A 69 7.01 19.84 -25.24
CA GLY A 69 7.76 18.59 -25.38
C GLY A 69 8.76 18.29 -24.28
N THR A 70 8.75 19.02 -23.15
CA THR A 70 9.64 18.77 -22.00
C THR A 70 9.17 17.60 -21.14
N LEU A 71 7.87 17.29 -21.14
CA LEU A 71 7.28 16.12 -20.49
C LEU A 71 6.70 15.15 -21.52
N THR A 72 7.32 13.96 -21.63
CA THR A 72 6.94 12.92 -22.61
C THR A 72 6.62 11.58 -21.97
N GLY A 73 6.82 11.46 -20.66
CA GLY A 73 6.63 10.20 -19.91
C GLY A 73 5.17 9.69 -19.89
N PRO A 74 4.95 8.43 -19.52
CA PRO A 74 3.63 7.80 -19.53
C PRO A 74 2.67 8.37 -18.45
N LEU A 75 3.20 8.97 -17.39
CA LEU A 75 2.42 9.52 -16.26
C LEU A 75 2.22 11.03 -16.35
N ALA A 76 2.66 11.69 -17.44
CA ALA A 76 2.52 13.12 -17.61
C ALA A 76 1.04 13.53 -17.71
N GLY A 77 0.59 14.37 -16.78
CA GLY A 77 -0.79 14.85 -16.67
C GLY A 77 -1.76 13.91 -15.96
N VAL A 78 -1.31 12.73 -15.49
CA VAL A 78 -2.18 11.76 -14.84
C VAL A 78 -2.43 12.14 -13.38
N PRO A 79 -3.71 12.23 -12.90
CA PRO A 79 -4.04 12.55 -11.53
C PRO A 79 -3.72 11.38 -10.59
N VAL A 80 -3.13 11.71 -9.41
CA VAL A 80 -2.68 10.76 -8.40
C VAL A 80 -3.08 11.18 -6.99
N ALA A 81 -3.38 10.19 -6.14
CA ALA A 81 -3.58 10.37 -4.71
C ALA A 81 -2.39 9.82 -3.90
N ILE A 82 -2.05 10.50 -2.80
CA ILE A 82 -0.88 10.18 -1.96
C ILE A 82 -1.34 9.79 -0.55
N LYS A 83 -0.93 8.63 -0.06
CA LYS A 83 -1.24 8.22 1.33
C LYS A 83 -0.73 9.26 2.33
N ASP A 84 -1.53 9.54 3.36
CA ASP A 84 -1.33 10.68 4.26
C ASP A 84 -0.13 10.55 5.23
N ASN A 85 0.72 9.56 5.05
CA ASN A 85 2.01 9.45 5.76
C ASN A 85 3.23 9.82 4.91
N MET A 86 3.05 10.26 3.68
CA MET A 86 4.13 10.77 2.83
C MET A 86 4.14 12.29 2.86
N CYS A 87 5.21 12.90 3.37
CA CYS A 87 5.37 14.33 3.39
C CYS A 87 5.24 14.91 1.98
N THR A 88 4.35 15.87 1.82
CA THR A 88 4.16 16.65 0.59
C THR A 88 4.25 18.12 0.96
N LYS A 89 5.25 18.82 0.42
CA LYS A 89 5.52 20.22 0.79
C LYS A 89 4.27 21.08 0.58
N ASP A 90 4.04 21.94 1.55
CA ASP A 90 2.92 22.91 1.58
C ASP A 90 1.51 22.26 1.61
N LEU A 91 1.40 20.92 1.71
CA LEU A 91 0.14 20.19 1.80
C LEU A 91 0.02 19.46 3.15
N LEU A 92 -1.11 19.65 3.84
CA LEU A 92 -1.38 19.05 5.14
C LEU A 92 -1.10 17.53 5.12
N THR A 93 -0.32 17.03 6.07
CA THR A 93 0.07 15.63 6.19
C THR A 93 -0.07 15.18 7.63
N THR A 94 -1.10 14.36 7.92
CA THR A 94 -1.54 14.10 9.29
C THR A 94 -1.29 12.67 9.77
N CYS A 95 -0.95 11.74 8.89
CA CYS A 95 -0.98 10.29 9.18
C CYS A 95 -2.33 9.81 9.71
N SER A 96 -3.41 10.48 9.31
CA SER A 96 -4.77 10.26 9.83
C SER A 96 -4.85 10.32 11.37
N SER A 97 -4.01 11.17 12.00
CA SER A 97 -3.86 11.31 13.45
C SER A 97 -4.10 12.74 13.90
N LYS A 98 -4.77 12.88 15.06
CA LYS A 98 -4.92 14.17 15.72
C LYS A 98 -3.58 14.77 16.16
N ILE A 99 -2.56 13.96 16.42
CA ILE A 99 -1.23 14.44 16.82
C ILE A 99 -0.55 15.31 15.75
N LEU A 100 -0.86 15.08 14.47
CA LEU A 100 -0.34 15.84 13.32
C LEU A 100 -1.41 16.68 12.60
N TYR A 101 -2.55 16.94 13.22
CA TYR A 101 -3.72 17.58 12.58
C TYR A 101 -3.43 18.92 11.88
N ASN A 102 -2.33 19.58 12.22
CA ASN A 102 -1.92 20.88 11.69
C ASN A 102 -0.51 20.85 11.07
N PHE A 103 0.03 19.67 10.79
CA PHE A 103 1.40 19.56 10.28
C PHE A 103 1.43 19.75 8.76
N ILE A 104 2.09 20.81 8.33
CA ILE A 104 2.39 21.09 6.92
C ILE A 104 3.89 20.90 6.71
N PRO A 105 4.31 19.88 5.94
CA PRO A 105 5.71 19.63 5.65
C PRO A 105 6.39 20.76 4.87
N THR A 106 7.66 21.02 5.19
CA THR A 106 8.51 21.98 4.46
C THR A 106 9.30 21.32 3.32
N TYR A 107 9.14 20.01 3.12
CA TYR A 107 9.79 19.19 2.12
C TYR A 107 8.86 18.08 1.64
N THR A 108 9.18 17.52 0.47
CA THR A 108 8.42 16.44 -0.15
C THR A 108 9.20 15.12 -0.08
N ALA A 109 8.50 14.01 0.13
CA ALA A 109 9.04 12.65 0.08
C ALA A 109 9.62 12.35 -1.32
N GLU A 110 10.76 11.65 -1.39
CA GLU A 110 11.44 11.39 -2.67
C GLU A 110 10.56 10.67 -3.70
N ALA A 111 9.79 9.67 -3.27
CA ALA A 111 8.85 8.99 -4.16
C ALA A 111 7.79 9.94 -4.76
N VAL A 112 7.31 10.91 -3.97
CA VAL A 112 6.36 11.93 -4.42
C VAL A 112 7.03 12.92 -5.37
N LEU A 113 8.28 13.38 -5.06
CA LEU A 113 9.06 14.22 -5.96
C LEU A 113 9.30 13.55 -7.32
N ASN A 114 9.54 12.25 -7.33
CA ASN A 114 9.74 11.50 -8.57
C ASN A 114 8.46 11.43 -9.41
N LEU A 115 7.27 11.31 -8.79
CA LEU A 115 5.99 11.44 -9.49
C LEU A 115 5.77 12.86 -10.04
N GLU A 116 6.08 13.90 -9.28
CA GLU A 116 5.99 15.29 -9.75
C GLU A 116 6.92 15.56 -10.94
N LYS A 117 8.14 14.99 -10.92
CA LYS A 117 9.08 15.04 -12.06
C LYS A 117 8.57 14.28 -13.28
N ALA A 118 7.85 13.17 -13.07
CA ALA A 118 7.18 12.42 -14.14
C ALA A 118 5.94 13.14 -14.70
N GLY A 119 5.54 14.26 -14.09
CA GLY A 119 4.41 15.09 -14.51
C GLY A 119 3.05 14.60 -13.96
N ALA A 120 3.00 13.71 -13.00
CA ALA A 120 1.76 13.36 -12.32
C ALA A 120 1.23 14.55 -11.52
N VAL A 121 -0.11 14.66 -11.41
CA VAL A 121 -0.78 15.75 -10.71
C VAL A 121 -1.39 15.24 -9.41
N ILE A 122 -0.88 15.72 -8.26
CA ILE A 122 -1.33 15.31 -6.94
C ILE A 122 -2.71 15.94 -6.66
N LEU A 123 -3.71 15.11 -6.34
CA LEU A 123 -5.07 15.52 -5.99
C LEU A 123 -5.23 15.83 -4.51
N GLY A 124 -4.45 15.15 -3.65
CA GLY A 124 -4.58 15.24 -2.21
C GLY A 124 -3.99 14.06 -1.45
N LYS A 125 -4.40 13.93 -0.20
CA LYS A 125 -3.90 12.94 0.78
C LYS A 125 -5.00 11.95 1.14
N THR A 126 -4.72 10.66 0.97
CA THR A 126 -5.70 9.60 1.24
C THR A 126 -5.70 9.17 2.69
N ASN A 127 -6.89 8.80 3.17
CA ASN A 127 -7.13 8.30 4.51
C ASN A 127 -6.38 6.97 4.75
N MET A 128 -6.10 6.69 6.01
CA MET A 128 -5.32 5.52 6.41
C MET A 128 -5.58 5.16 7.86
N ASP A 129 -5.19 3.97 8.29
CA ASP A 129 -5.08 3.70 9.72
C ASP A 129 -4.06 4.65 10.36
N GLU A 130 -4.36 5.13 11.56
CA GLU A 130 -3.52 6.11 12.26
C GLU A 130 -2.06 5.65 12.33
N PHE A 131 -1.11 6.46 11.79
CA PHE A 131 0.33 6.15 11.69
C PHE A 131 0.65 4.79 11.03
N ALA A 132 -0.19 4.34 10.09
CA ALA A 132 -0.11 3.04 9.44
C ALA A 132 -0.26 1.84 10.40
N MET A 133 -0.89 2.03 11.56
CA MET A 133 -1.09 1.04 12.62
C MET A 133 -2.52 0.51 12.60
N GLY A 134 -2.79 -0.42 11.71
CA GLY A 134 -4.08 -1.09 11.52
C GLY A 134 -4.12 -1.82 10.19
N SER A 135 -5.24 -2.50 9.95
CA SER A 135 -5.46 -3.30 8.73
C SER A 135 -6.87 -3.11 8.16
N THR A 136 -7.58 -2.03 8.57
CA THR A 136 -8.99 -1.82 8.21
C THR A 136 -9.35 -0.38 7.84
N THR A 137 -8.46 0.59 8.13
CA THR A 137 -8.69 2.04 7.98
C THR A 137 -9.88 2.56 8.81
N GLU A 138 -10.15 1.87 9.94
CA GLU A 138 -11.15 2.28 10.92
C GLU A 138 -10.54 3.10 12.08
N THR A 139 -9.18 3.10 12.22
CA THR A 139 -8.48 3.78 13.32
C THR A 139 -8.15 5.25 13.03
N SER A 140 -8.57 5.76 11.89
CA SER A 140 -8.36 7.15 11.47
C SER A 140 -9.07 8.15 12.38
N ALA A 141 -8.39 9.23 12.75
CA ALA A 141 -9.01 10.36 13.45
C ALA A 141 -9.99 11.18 12.58
N TYR A 142 -10.01 10.92 11.26
CA TYR A 142 -10.87 11.58 10.27
C TYR A 142 -12.07 10.73 9.84
N GLY A 143 -12.35 9.66 10.58
CA GLY A 143 -13.43 8.72 10.29
C GLY A 143 -12.98 7.52 9.45
N GLU A 144 -13.83 6.52 9.43
CA GLU A 144 -13.61 5.26 8.72
C GLU A 144 -13.73 5.41 7.21
N THR A 145 -12.85 4.75 6.45
CA THR A 145 -13.01 4.60 5.00
C THR A 145 -13.85 3.35 4.71
N LYS A 146 -14.72 3.43 3.71
CA LYS A 146 -15.62 2.35 3.32
C LYS A 146 -15.18 1.70 2.02
N ASN A 147 -15.50 0.40 1.89
CA ASN A 147 -15.15 -0.35 0.70
C ASN A 147 -16.09 0.01 -0.47
N PRO A 148 -15.57 0.41 -1.65
CA PRO A 148 -16.40 0.75 -2.81
C PRO A 148 -17.23 -0.41 -3.39
N TRP A 149 -16.88 -1.66 -3.09
CA TRP A 149 -17.68 -2.83 -3.47
C TRP A 149 -18.90 -3.01 -2.58
N ASN A 150 -18.81 -2.66 -1.31
CA ASN A 150 -19.91 -2.66 -0.36
C ASN A 150 -19.56 -1.77 0.84
N THR A 151 -20.28 -0.67 1.01
CA THR A 151 -20.02 0.35 2.03
C THR A 151 -20.26 -0.11 3.48
N GLU A 152 -20.78 -1.31 3.69
CA GLU A 152 -20.86 -1.94 5.02
C GLU A 152 -19.56 -2.66 5.41
N HIS A 153 -18.58 -2.73 4.50
CA HIS A 153 -17.32 -3.45 4.66
C HIS A 153 -16.12 -2.50 4.69
N VAL A 154 -15.03 -2.95 5.32
CA VAL A 154 -13.77 -2.21 5.37
C VAL A 154 -13.04 -2.29 4.03
N PRO A 155 -12.25 -1.27 3.63
CA PRO A 155 -11.41 -1.31 2.45
C PRO A 155 -10.10 -2.09 2.68
N GLY A 156 -9.86 -2.55 3.92
CA GLY A 156 -8.56 -2.98 4.38
C GLY A 156 -7.68 -1.81 4.84
N GLY A 157 -6.42 -2.09 5.13
CA GLY A 157 -5.47 -1.07 5.63
C GLY A 157 -4.03 -1.59 5.75
N SER A 158 -3.16 -0.67 6.06
CA SER A 158 -3.43 0.74 6.42
C SER A 158 -3.57 1.70 5.23
N SER A 159 -3.37 1.26 3.97
CA SER A 159 -3.59 2.11 2.77
C SER A 159 -5.02 1.98 2.22
N GLY A 160 -6.02 1.85 3.10
CA GLY A 160 -7.41 1.64 2.69
C GLY A 160 -7.97 2.80 1.87
N GLY A 161 -7.68 4.06 2.24
CA GLY A 161 -8.07 5.22 1.45
C GLY A 161 -7.45 5.24 0.05
N SER A 162 -6.17 4.85 -0.09
CA SER A 162 -5.51 4.75 -1.41
C SER A 162 -6.16 3.70 -2.31
N CYS A 163 -6.46 2.52 -1.75
CA CYS A 163 -7.09 1.44 -2.51
C CYS A 163 -8.57 1.74 -2.81
N ALA A 164 -9.29 2.32 -1.86
CA ALA A 164 -10.69 2.71 -2.05
C ALA A 164 -10.83 3.83 -3.10
N ALA A 165 -9.95 4.84 -3.07
CA ALA A 165 -9.96 5.93 -4.06
C ALA A 165 -9.75 5.41 -5.49
N VAL A 166 -8.84 4.44 -5.71
CA VAL A 166 -8.64 3.81 -7.03
C VAL A 166 -9.86 2.96 -7.42
N ALA A 167 -10.37 2.13 -6.50
CA ALA A 167 -11.52 1.27 -6.76
C ALA A 167 -12.82 2.04 -7.01
N ALA A 168 -12.99 3.20 -6.37
CA ALA A 168 -14.11 4.11 -6.57
C ALA A 168 -13.90 5.04 -7.77
N GLU A 169 -12.79 4.96 -8.49
CA GLU A 169 -12.45 5.88 -9.58
C GLU A 169 -12.47 7.37 -9.14
N GLU A 170 -12.03 7.67 -7.93
CA GLU A 170 -11.77 9.02 -7.44
C GLU A 170 -10.37 9.51 -7.85
N CYS A 171 -9.47 8.58 -8.11
CA CYS A 171 -8.17 8.84 -8.75
C CYS A 171 -7.82 7.67 -9.67
N VAL A 172 -6.88 7.90 -10.59
CA VAL A 172 -6.48 6.88 -11.55
C VAL A 172 -5.51 5.89 -10.92
N PHE A 173 -4.63 6.37 -10.05
CA PHE A 173 -3.73 5.56 -9.24
C PHE A 173 -3.39 6.28 -7.93
N ALA A 174 -2.80 5.55 -6.99
CA ALA A 174 -2.38 6.11 -5.72
C ALA A 174 -1.03 5.53 -5.27
N LEU A 175 -0.35 6.22 -4.34
CA LEU A 175 0.72 5.63 -3.55
C LEU A 175 0.19 5.15 -2.21
N GLY A 176 0.66 3.96 -1.80
CA GLY A 176 0.48 3.39 -0.49
C GLY A 176 1.81 3.16 0.23
N SER A 177 1.74 2.73 1.49
CA SER A 177 2.89 2.22 2.23
C SER A 177 2.55 0.87 2.86
N ASP A 178 3.54 -0.01 2.96
CA ASP A 178 3.37 -1.40 3.40
C ASP A 178 4.45 -1.74 4.42
N THR A 179 4.04 -2.02 5.65
CA THR A 179 4.89 -2.41 6.77
C THR A 179 4.70 -3.90 7.12
N GLY A 180 3.48 -4.41 6.93
CA GLY A 180 3.11 -5.79 7.19
C GLY A 180 2.03 -6.34 6.24
N GLY A 181 1.75 -5.63 5.13
CA GLY A 181 0.69 -5.98 4.18
C GLY A 181 -0.14 -4.80 3.73
N SER A 182 0.17 -3.60 4.20
CA SER A 182 -0.70 -2.42 4.11
C SER A 182 -0.87 -1.81 2.70
N ILE A 183 -0.29 -2.38 1.66
CA ILE A 183 -0.63 -2.19 0.25
C ILE A 183 -1.40 -3.41 -0.26
N ARG A 184 -0.86 -4.60 -0.04
CA ARG A 184 -1.31 -5.85 -0.65
C ARG A 184 -2.67 -6.32 -0.14
N GLN A 185 -2.90 -6.27 1.18
CA GLN A 185 -4.17 -6.66 1.78
C GLN A 185 -5.32 -5.72 1.37
N PRO A 186 -5.22 -4.38 1.48
CA PRO A 186 -6.30 -3.51 1.03
C PRO A 186 -6.50 -3.54 -0.50
N SER A 187 -5.46 -3.81 -1.29
CA SER A 187 -5.62 -4.07 -2.74
C SER A 187 -6.48 -5.28 -3.00
N SER A 188 -6.30 -6.37 -2.25
CA SER A 188 -7.16 -7.56 -2.31
C SER A 188 -8.61 -7.22 -1.99
N PHE A 189 -8.86 -6.49 -0.91
CA PHE A 189 -10.22 -6.15 -0.46
C PHE A 189 -10.95 -5.16 -1.35
N CYS A 190 -10.22 -4.26 -2.00
CA CYS A 190 -10.78 -3.27 -2.92
C CYS A 190 -10.78 -3.73 -4.40
N GLY A 191 -10.26 -4.92 -4.71
CA GLY A 191 -10.24 -5.44 -6.07
C GLY A 191 -9.35 -4.65 -7.03
N VAL A 192 -8.23 -4.12 -6.54
CA VAL A 192 -7.21 -3.38 -7.30
C VAL A 192 -5.86 -4.09 -7.22
N THR A 193 -4.90 -3.64 -8.02
CA THR A 193 -3.53 -4.16 -8.02
C THR A 193 -2.63 -3.29 -7.15
N GLY A 194 -1.77 -3.92 -6.32
CA GLY A 194 -0.81 -3.18 -5.50
C GLY A 194 0.52 -3.90 -5.38
N ILE A 195 1.62 -3.17 -5.52
CA ILE A 195 2.99 -3.71 -5.40
C ILE A 195 3.68 -3.13 -4.16
N LYS A 196 4.18 -4.02 -3.32
CA LYS A 196 5.22 -3.71 -2.34
C LYS A 196 6.57 -4.15 -2.91
N PRO A 197 7.48 -3.24 -3.29
CA PRO A 197 8.79 -3.63 -3.80
C PRO A 197 9.69 -4.20 -2.70
N THR A 198 10.86 -4.70 -3.08
CA THR A 198 11.92 -5.07 -2.15
C THR A 198 12.29 -3.89 -1.26
N TYR A 199 12.56 -4.16 0.02
CA TYR A 199 13.00 -3.14 0.97
C TYR A 199 14.25 -2.40 0.43
N GLY A 200 14.16 -1.07 0.36
CA GLY A 200 15.22 -0.21 -0.16
C GLY A 200 15.17 0.07 -1.67
N THR A 201 14.22 -0.49 -2.42
CA THR A 201 14.04 -0.19 -3.85
C THR A 201 13.48 1.22 -4.08
N VAL A 202 12.57 1.67 -3.23
CA VAL A 202 12.01 3.04 -3.23
C VAL A 202 12.49 3.74 -1.97
N SER A 203 12.98 4.98 -2.12
CA SER A 203 13.42 5.79 -0.98
C SER A 203 12.31 6.01 0.03
N ARG A 204 12.64 5.89 1.32
CA ARG A 204 11.74 6.20 2.44
C ARG A 204 11.94 7.63 2.97
N TYR A 205 12.80 8.44 2.33
CA TYR A 205 12.95 9.84 2.70
C TYR A 205 11.61 10.57 2.55
N GLY A 206 11.14 11.15 3.66
CA GLY A 206 9.85 11.83 3.73
C GLY A 206 8.64 10.93 4.00
N LEU A 207 8.82 9.59 4.12
CA LEU A 207 7.83 8.71 4.69
C LEU A 207 7.86 8.83 6.22
N ILE A 208 6.74 9.18 6.85
CA ILE A 208 6.61 9.19 8.30
C ILE A 208 6.63 7.75 8.81
N ALA A 209 7.67 7.42 9.59
CA ALA A 209 8.01 6.05 9.92
C ALA A 209 7.05 5.42 10.93
N TYR A 210 6.59 4.20 10.62
CA TYR A 210 6.03 3.26 11.58
C TYR A 210 7.10 2.25 12.02
N GLY A 211 7.53 1.36 11.15
CA GLY A 211 8.55 0.34 11.37
C GLY A 211 9.75 0.54 10.45
N SER A 212 10.81 1.17 10.95
CA SER A 212 11.95 1.61 10.12
C SER A 212 12.64 0.49 9.34
N SER A 213 12.60 -0.76 9.86
CA SER A 213 13.19 -1.93 9.22
C SER A 213 12.21 -2.71 8.31
N LEU A 214 10.99 -2.18 8.09
CA LEU A 214 9.89 -2.88 7.44
C LEU A 214 9.16 -2.02 6.40
N ASP A 215 9.00 -0.70 6.67
CA ASP A 215 8.21 0.21 5.84
C ASP A 215 8.73 0.29 4.41
N GLN A 216 7.81 0.24 3.44
CA GLN A 216 8.11 0.45 2.03
C GLN A 216 6.96 1.19 1.34
N ILE A 217 7.28 2.11 0.41
CA ILE A 217 6.32 2.79 -0.46
C ILE A 217 6.12 1.95 -1.72
N GLY A 218 4.89 1.92 -2.23
CA GLY A 218 4.58 1.27 -3.50
C GLY A 218 3.27 1.75 -4.13
N PRO A 219 3.06 1.43 -5.42
CA PRO A 219 1.90 1.83 -6.19
C PRO A 219 0.67 0.99 -5.88
N VAL A 220 -0.50 1.62 -6.06
CA VAL A 220 -1.82 1.02 -6.14
C VAL A 220 -2.48 1.54 -7.42
N ALA A 221 -2.95 0.65 -8.29
CA ALA A 221 -3.57 1.00 -9.56
C ALA A 221 -4.58 -0.06 -10.01
N LYS A 222 -5.25 0.15 -11.15
CA LYS A 222 -6.25 -0.78 -11.69
C LYS A 222 -5.63 -2.07 -12.20
N ASP A 223 -4.43 -1.99 -12.79
CA ASP A 223 -3.78 -3.12 -13.46
C ASP A 223 -2.26 -3.21 -13.16
N VAL A 224 -1.68 -4.31 -13.62
CA VAL A 224 -0.25 -4.61 -13.45
C VAL A 224 0.62 -3.66 -14.29
N THR A 225 0.14 -3.23 -15.45
CA THR A 225 0.85 -2.30 -16.35
C THR A 225 1.07 -0.96 -15.68
N ASP A 226 0.01 -0.40 -15.10
CA ASP A 226 0.08 0.85 -14.35
C ASP A 226 1.01 0.71 -13.13
N CYS A 227 0.84 -0.36 -12.35
CA CYS A 227 1.68 -0.59 -11.17
C CYS A 227 3.17 -0.71 -11.52
N ALA A 228 3.53 -1.40 -12.60
CA ALA A 228 4.91 -1.50 -13.07
C ALA A 228 5.46 -0.15 -13.52
N THR A 229 4.66 0.63 -14.27
CA THR A 229 5.02 1.96 -14.76
C THR A 229 5.22 2.96 -13.62
N ILE A 230 4.34 2.93 -12.62
CA ILE A 230 4.43 3.80 -11.45
C ILE A 230 5.63 3.42 -10.60
N LEU A 231 5.87 2.11 -10.39
CA LEU A 231 7.03 1.63 -9.65
C LEU A 231 8.34 2.08 -10.32
N GLU A 232 8.43 2.00 -11.66
CA GLU A 232 9.57 2.49 -12.44
C GLU A 232 9.79 3.99 -12.23
N ALA A 233 8.73 4.79 -12.14
CA ALA A 233 8.81 6.22 -11.91
C ALA A 233 9.27 6.59 -10.49
N ILE A 234 8.86 5.84 -9.44
CA ILE A 234 9.16 6.19 -8.04
C ILE A 234 10.43 5.52 -7.49
N ALA A 235 10.90 4.43 -8.11
CA ALA A 235 12.09 3.71 -7.67
C ALA A 235 13.37 4.48 -8.03
N SER A 236 14.24 4.71 -7.05
CA SER A 236 15.50 5.40 -7.26
C SER A 236 16.45 5.18 -6.10
N TYR A 237 17.75 5.30 -6.36
CA TYR A 237 18.74 5.44 -5.29
C TYR A 237 18.72 6.85 -4.73
N ASP A 238 18.61 6.96 -3.41
CA ASP A 238 18.56 8.25 -2.71
C ASP A 238 19.56 8.27 -1.55
N THR A 239 20.52 9.18 -1.60
CA THR A 239 21.54 9.36 -0.54
C THR A 239 20.97 9.92 0.77
N LYS A 240 19.73 10.45 0.76
CA LYS A 240 19.03 10.94 1.97
C LYS A 240 18.41 9.79 2.77
N ASP A 241 18.25 8.61 2.17
CA ASP A 241 17.81 7.39 2.84
C ASP A 241 18.95 6.36 2.88
N SER A 242 19.53 6.15 4.06
CA SER A 242 20.63 5.20 4.27
C SER A 242 20.26 3.74 3.96
N THR A 243 18.98 3.43 3.84
CA THR A 243 18.47 2.09 3.48
C THR A 243 18.17 1.94 2.00
N SER A 244 18.25 3.03 1.23
CA SER A 244 18.08 3.00 -0.22
C SER A 244 19.21 2.21 -0.89
N VAL A 245 18.87 1.24 -1.73
CA VAL A 245 19.83 0.35 -2.39
C VAL A 245 20.04 0.82 -3.83
N LYS A 246 21.33 0.98 -4.19
CA LYS A 246 21.69 1.28 -5.58
C LYS A 246 21.49 0.04 -6.44
N ARG A 247 20.65 0.15 -7.47
CA ARG A 247 20.41 -0.88 -8.48
C ARG A 247 20.91 -0.38 -9.83
N GLU A 248 21.25 -1.32 -10.69
CA GLU A 248 21.61 -1.03 -12.09
C GLU A 248 20.37 -0.96 -12.99
N ASP A 249 19.23 -1.52 -12.51
CA ASP A 249 18.06 -1.79 -13.32
C ASP A 249 16.77 -1.42 -12.56
N TYR A 250 16.03 -0.47 -13.11
CA TYR A 250 14.72 -0.02 -12.64
C TYR A 250 13.63 -0.13 -13.73
N ASP A 251 13.91 -0.78 -14.88
CA ASP A 251 12.99 -0.90 -16.01
C ASP A 251 11.98 -2.05 -15.81
N PHE A 252 11.08 -1.86 -14.86
CA PHE A 252 10.07 -2.86 -14.46
C PHE A 252 9.05 -3.14 -15.56
N THR A 253 8.78 -2.17 -16.45
CA THR A 253 7.86 -2.31 -17.58
C THR A 253 8.34 -3.34 -18.61
N ARG A 254 9.63 -3.66 -18.69
CA ARG A 254 10.14 -4.77 -19.52
C ARG A 254 9.62 -6.15 -19.10
N ALA A 255 9.09 -6.27 -17.89
CA ALA A 255 8.51 -7.52 -17.41
C ALA A 255 7.06 -7.73 -17.85
N LEU A 256 6.43 -6.78 -18.52
CA LEU A 256 5.06 -6.86 -19.05
C LEU A 256 5.02 -7.77 -20.29
N VAL A 257 5.23 -9.06 -20.07
CA VAL A 257 5.29 -10.10 -21.11
C VAL A 257 4.31 -11.21 -20.75
N ASP A 258 3.39 -11.50 -21.66
CA ASP A 258 2.37 -12.56 -21.49
C ASP A 258 2.96 -13.95 -21.79
N ASP A 259 3.98 -14.33 -21.05
CA ASP A 259 4.63 -15.63 -21.16
C ASP A 259 5.25 -16.03 -19.81
N VAL A 260 4.81 -17.16 -19.27
CA VAL A 260 5.33 -17.79 -18.05
C VAL A 260 5.81 -19.23 -18.29
N ALA A 261 6.05 -19.61 -19.55
CA ALA A 261 6.49 -20.95 -19.89
C ALA A 261 7.80 -21.29 -19.15
N GLY A 262 7.78 -22.42 -18.43
CA GLY A 262 8.91 -22.91 -17.64
C GLY A 262 9.15 -22.17 -16.31
N MET A 263 8.43 -21.10 -15.99
CA MET A 263 8.52 -20.40 -14.70
C MET A 263 8.08 -21.34 -13.57
N LYS A 264 8.91 -21.50 -12.55
CA LYS A 264 8.63 -22.36 -11.39
C LYS A 264 7.90 -21.56 -10.32
N ILE A 265 6.65 -21.94 -10.05
CA ILE A 265 5.77 -21.30 -9.04
C ILE A 265 5.57 -22.27 -7.87
N GLY A 266 5.99 -21.86 -6.68
CA GLY A 266 5.81 -22.61 -5.45
C GLY A 266 4.51 -22.20 -4.73
N ILE A 267 3.73 -23.17 -4.26
CA ILE A 267 2.54 -22.94 -3.42
C ILE A 267 2.85 -23.47 -2.01
N PRO A 268 3.01 -22.61 -0.98
CA PRO A 268 3.21 -23.05 0.40
C PRO A 268 1.96 -23.74 0.92
N ARG A 269 2.05 -25.02 1.34
CA ARG A 269 0.92 -25.74 1.96
C ARG A 269 0.43 -25.04 3.22
N ASP A 270 1.35 -24.42 3.96
CA ASP A 270 1.08 -23.68 5.20
C ASP A 270 0.12 -22.49 4.99
N TYR A 271 0.02 -21.95 3.77
CA TYR A 271 -0.91 -20.86 3.45
C TYR A 271 -2.35 -21.35 3.20
N PHE A 272 -2.57 -22.66 3.05
CA PHE A 272 -3.86 -23.25 2.69
C PHE A 272 -4.47 -24.12 3.79
N GLY A 273 -4.03 -23.88 5.04
CA GLY A 273 -4.47 -24.57 6.26
C GLY A 273 -5.76 -24.03 6.86
N GLU A 274 -5.90 -24.26 8.17
CA GLU A 274 -7.05 -23.78 8.96
C GLU A 274 -7.09 -22.23 9.00
N GLY A 275 -8.30 -21.66 8.96
CA GLY A 275 -8.53 -20.22 8.98
C GLY A 275 -8.63 -19.54 7.61
N LEU A 276 -8.26 -20.23 6.52
CA LEU A 276 -8.48 -19.74 5.16
C LEU A 276 -9.91 -20.06 4.70
N GLU A 277 -10.67 -19.05 4.28
CA GLU A 277 -12.01 -19.25 3.74
C GLU A 277 -11.99 -20.11 2.46
N PRO A 278 -12.94 -21.07 2.32
CA PRO A 278 -12.97 -21.98 1.17
C PRO A 278 -13.07 -21.27 -0.19
N GLU A 279 -13.78 -20.13 -0.26
CA GLU A 279 -13.96 -19.35 -1.49
C GLU A 279 -12.63 -18.69 -1.88
N VAL A 280 -11.86 -18.16 -0.91
CA VAL A 280 -10.51 -17.62 -1.12
C VAL A 280 -9.56 -18.73 -1.60
N LYS A 281 -9.55 -19.87 -0.91
CA LYS A 281 -8.74 -21.04 -1.32
C LYS A 281 -9.01 -21.44 -2.75
N THR A 282 -10.27 -21.55 -3.12
CA THR A 282 -10.70 -21.97 -4.47
C THR A 282 -10.23 -20.97 -5.53
N ALA A 283 -10.45 -19.67 -5.31
CA ALA A 283 -10.09 -18.64 -6.27
C ALA A 283 -8.56 -18.56 -6.50
N VAL A 284 -7.79 -18.65 -5.43
CA VAL A 284 -6.31 -18.59 -5.50
C VAL A 284 -5.74 -19.84 -6.20
N LEU A 285 -6.28 -21.04 -5.92
CA LEU A 285 -5.84 -22.26 -6.61
C LEU A 285 -6.26 -22.27 -8.08
N GLN A 286 -7.43 -21.71 -8.42
CA GLN A 286 -7.82 -21.52 -9.82
C GLN A 286 -6.87 -20.59 -10.58
N ALA A 287 -6.41 -19.50 -9.94
CA ALA A 287 -5.40 -18.63 -10.54
C ALA A 287 -4.06 -19.36 -10.79
N ALA A 288 -3.64 -20.24 -9.90
CA ALA A 288 -2.48 -21.09 -10.10
C ALA A 288 -2.64 -22.04 -11.30
N GLU A 289 -3.83 -22.61 -11.48
CA GLU A 289 -4.13 -23.47 -12.64
C GLU A 289 -4.16 -22.68 -13.97
N GLU A 290 -4.59 -21.40 -13.97
CA GLU A 290 -4.50 -20.55 -15.17
C GLU A 290 -3.04 -20.30 -15.56
N LEU A 291 -2.17 -20.01 -14.59
CA LEU A 291 -0.72 -19.87 -14.85
C LEU A 291 -0.10 -21.18 -15.37
N LYS A 292 -0.52 -22.32 -14.83
CA LYS A 292 -0.10 -23.64 -15.29
C LYS A 292 -0.54 -23.93 -16.74
N LYS A 293 -1.77 -23.53 -17.12
CA LYS A 293 -2.22 -23.63 -18.52
C LYS A 293 -1.37 -22.78 -19.47
N LYS A 294 -0.81 -21.67 -18.99
CA LYS A 294 0.15 -20.83 -19.72
C LYS A 294 1.60 -21.39 -19.72
N GLY A 295 1.80 -22.58 -19.18
CA GLY A 295 3.09 -23.29 -19.23
C GLY A 295 3.98 -23.10 -18.00
N ALA A 296 3.52 -22.48 -16.94
CA ALA A 296 4.24 -22.44 -15.67
C ALA A 296 4.27 -23.83 -15.01
N ILE A 297 5.35 -24.10 -14.27
CA ILE A 297 5.52 -25.32 -13.48
C ILE A 297 5.08 -24.99 -12.06
N VAL A 298 3.91 -25.50 -11.64
CA VAL A 298 3.33 -25.22 -10.33
C VAL A 298 3.51 -26.43 -9.41
N GLU A 299 4.12 -26.22 -8.25
CA GLU A 299 4.39 -27.26 -7.25
C GLU A 299 4.05 -26.78 -5.84
N GLU A 300 3.53 -27.69 -5.01
CA GLU A 300 3.37 -27.45 -3.58
C GLU A 300 4.66 -27.74 -2.80
N PHE A 301 4.90 -26.94 -1.74
CA PHE A 301 6.02 -27.14 -0.83
C PHE A 301 5.68 -26.70 0.60
N ASP A 302 6.54 -27.02 1.56
CA ASP A 302 6.37 -26.62 2.96
C ASP A 302 7.25 -25.39 3.24
N LEU A 303 6.63 -24.28 3.69
CA LEU A 303 7.30 -23.06 4.08
C LEU A 303 7.32 -22.96 5.61
N SER A 304 8.37 -23.43 6.23
CA SER A 304 8.49 -23.47 7.68
C SER A 304 8.50 -22.09 8.34
N LEU A 305 8.12 -22.01 9.61
CA LEU A 305 8.20 -20.85 10.50
C LEU A 305 7.21 -19.70 10.21
N VAL A 306 6.26 -19.89 9.30
CA VAL A 306 5.25 -18.84 8.97
C VAL A 306 4.37 -18.55 10.18
N GLU A 307 4.09 -19.54 11.02
CA GLU A 307 3.32 -19.43 12.25
C GLU A 307 3.94 -18.47 13.28
N TYR A 308 5.25 -18.23 13.21
CA TYR A 308 5.96 -17.28 14.07
C TYR A 308 6.02 -15.86 13.49
N ALA A 309 5.54 -15.63 12.27
CA ALA A 309 5.64 -14.35 11.59
C ALA A 309 4.87 -13.25 12.34
N ILE A 310 3.62 -13.51 12.73
CA ILE A 310 2.78 -12.54 13.44
C ILE A 310 3.41 -12.09 14.76
N PRO A 311 3.75 -12.97 15.72
CA PRO A 311 4.36 -12.54 16.97
C PRO A 311 5.70 -11.85 16.78
N ALA A 312 6.57 -12.31 15.86
CA ALA A 312 7.84 -11.67 15.59
C ALA A 312 7.64 -10.26 15.02
N TYR A 313 6.70 -10.09 14.08
CA TYR A 313 6.38 -8.80 13.48
C TYR A 313 5.90 -7.80 14.53
N TYR A 314 4.90 -8.15 15.35
CA TYR A 314 4.34 -7.21 16.31
C TYR A 314 5.35 -6.79 17.38
N VAL A 315 6.24 -7.67 17.80
CA VAL A 315 7.33 -7.31 18.72
C VAL A 315 8.28 -6.30 18.07
N ILE A 316 8.73 -6.54 16.83
CA ILE A 316 9.66 -5.66 16.12
C ILE A 316 8.96 -4.33 15.78
N ALA A 317 7.79 -4.38 15.17
CA ALA A 317 7.07 -3.20 14.72
C ALA A 317 6.66 -2.28 15.89
N CYS A 318 6.18 -2.85 17.02
CA CYS A 318 5.88 -2.07 18.21
C CYS A 318 7.13 -1.45 18.84
N ALA A 319 8.25 -2.19 18.89
CA ALA A 319 9.52 -1.68 19.38
C ALA A 319 9.99 -0.47 18.57
N GLU A 320 9.98 -0.59 17.25
CA GLU A 320 10.36 0.49 16.33
C GLU A 320 9.38 1.67 16.39
N ALA A 321 8.06 1.40 16.46
CA ALA A 321 7.03 2.43 16.62
C ALA A 321 7.24 3.24 17.90
N SER A 322 7.52 2.61 19.04
CA SER A 322 7.75 3.30 20.30
C SER A 322 8.90 4.32 20.22
N SER A 323 9.96 3.97 19.48
CA SER A 323 11.10 4.85 19.21
C SER A 323 10.76 5.92 18.16
N ASN A 324 10.14 5.55 17.05
CA ASN A 324 9.81 6.48 15.96
C ASN A 324 8.81 7.54 16.37
N LEU A 325 7.79 7.18 17.16
CA LEU A 325 6.74 8.11 17.59
C LEU A 325 7.11 8.92 18.83
N ALA A 326 8.28 8.70 19.43
CA ALA A 326 8.77 9.49 20.57
C ALA A 326 8.92 10.98 20.23
N ARG A 327 9.18 11.31 18.96
CA ARG A 327 9.35 12.68 18.45
C ARG A 327 8.07 13.52 18.43
N PHE A 328 6.90 12.89 18.47
CA PHE A 328 5.60 13.57 18.43
C PHE A 328 5.15 13.91 19.85
N ASP A 329 5.55 15.05 20.36
CA ASP A 329 5.39 15.48 21.75
C ASP A 329 4.60 16.80 21.92
N GLY A 330 4.20 17.42 20.79
CA GLY A 330 3.47 18.69 20.79
C GLY A 330 4.32 19.91 21.10
N VAL A 331 5.67 19.81 21.09
CA VAL A 331 6.57 20.95 21.41
C VAL A 331 6.90 21.78 20.19
N LYS A 332 7.41 21.17 19.09
CA LYS A 332 7.83 21.92 17.90
C LYS A 332 6.70 22.01 16.86
N TYR A 333 5.85 20.99 16.77
CA TYR A 333 4.76 20.87 15.79
C TYR A 333 3.70 19.90 16.31
N GLY A 334 2.56 19.86 15.63
CA GLY A 334 1.48 18.95 15.96
C GLY A 334 0.59 19.43 17.12
N TYR A 335 -0.20 18.49 17.62
CA TYR A 335 -1.13 18.74 18.70
C TYR A 335 -0.43 18.97 20.03
N ARG A 336 -0.79 20.07 20.71
CA ARG A 336 -0.44 20.36 22.10
C ARG A 336 -1.71 20.52 22.92
N THR A 337 -1.78 19.86 24.08
CA THR A 337 -2.85 20.09 25.04
C THR A 337 -2.91 21.56 25.46
N LYS A 338 -4.12 22.07 25.65
CA LYS A 338 -4.31 23.48 26.04
C LYS A 338 -4.11 23.71 27.55
N GLU A 339 -4.36 22.68 28.35
CA GLU A 339 -4.36 22.75 29.82
C GLU A 339 -3.34 21.78 30.40
N TYR A 340 -2.27 22.29 30.99
CA TYR A 340 -1.24 21.48 31.62
C TYR A 340 -0.50 22.24 32.74
N GLU A 341 0.03 21.48 33.70
CA GLU A 341 0.86 21.96 34.78
C GLU A 341 2.28 21.42 34.61
N GLY A 342 3.22 22.27 34.18
CA GLY A 342 4.60 21.90 33.95
C GLY A 342 4.84 21.02 32.72
N LEU A 343 6.09 20.87 32.37
CA LEU A 343 6.53 20.23 31.10
C LEU A 343 6.14 18.75 31.00
N HIS A 344 6.32 17.99 32.08
CA HIS A 344 6.01 16.56 32.08
C HIS A 344 4.51 16.28 31.84
N ASN A 345 3.64 17.08 32.46
CA ASN A 345 2.20 16.97 32.28
C ASN A 345 1.79 17.37 30.86
N MET A 346 2.42 18.38 30.28
CA MET A 346 2.22 18.77 28.88
C MET A 346 2.50 17.62 27.91
N TYR A 347 3.67 16.95 28.03
CA TYR A 347 4.00 15.80 27.20
C TYR A 347 2.97 14.67 27.35
N LYS A 348 2.66 14.30 28.60
CA LYS A 348 1.72 13.22 28.90
C LYS A 348 0.35 13.48 28.31
N LYS A 349 -0.21 14.67 28.53
CA LYS A 349 -1.54 15.05 28.04
C LYS A 349 -1.56 15.16 26.50
N SER A 350 -0.58 15.85 25.90
CA SER A 350 -0.52 15.99 24.45
C SER A 350 -0.52 14.64 23.71
N ARG A 351 0.30 13.70 24.20
CA ARG A 351 0.36 12.35 23.63
C ARG A 351 -0.90 11.52 23.91
N SER A 352 -1.46 11.61 25.12
CA SER A 352 -2.69 10.88 25.48
C SER A 352 -3.91 11.33 24.70
N GLU A 353 -4.02 12.64 24.41
CA GLU A 353 -5.13 13.23 23.68
C GLU A 353 -4.95 13.19 22.16
N GLY A 354 -3.68 13.22 21.70
CA GLY A 354 -3.31 13.30 20.30
C GLY A 354 -3.25 11.94 19.59
N PHE A 355 -2.85 10.87 20.29
CA PHE A 355 -2.81 9.53 19.74
C PHE A 355 -4.07 8.72 20.03
N GLY A 356 -4.52 7.96 19.05
CA GLY A 356 -5.61 7.00 19.17
C GLY A 356 -5.26 5.75 19.99
N PRO A 357 -6.27 4.94 20.33
CA PRO A 357 -6.09 3.77 21.21
C PRO A 357 -5.08 2.73 20.69
N GLU A 358 -5.11 2.40 19.40
CA GLU A 358 -4.23 1.38 18.83
C GLU A 358 -2.76 1.83 18.81
N VAL A 359 -2.51 3.08 18.43
CA VAL A 359 -1.15 3.66 18.46
C VAL A 359 -0.60 3.67 19.88
N LYS A 360 -1.40 4.08 20.88
CA LYS A 360 -1.01 4.03 22.29
C LYS A 360 -0.68 2.61 22.76
N ARG A 361 -1.49 1.61 22.37
CA ARG A 361 -1.24 0.19 22.66
C ARG A 361 0.12 -0.27 22.13
N ARG A 362 0.42 0.01 20.85
CA ARG A 362 1.69 -0.38 20.22
C ARG A 362 2.89 0.34 20.82
N ILE A 363 2.78 1.61 21.15
CA ILE A 363 3.83 2.35 21.87
C ILE A 363 4.12 1.71 23.24
N MET A 364 3.09 1.34 24.00
CA MET A 364 3.25 0.70 25.29
C MET A 364 3.89 -0.69 25.19
N ILE A 365 3.43 -1.52 24.24
CA ILE A 365 4.04 -2.83 23.98
C ILE A 365 5.50 -2.66 23.56
N GLY A 366 5.79 -1.71 22.67
CA GLY A 366 7.15 -1.44 22.21
C GLY A 366 8.09 -1.01 23.35
N SER A 367 7.63 -0.11 24.21
CA SER A 367 8.38 0.31 25.38
C SER A 367 8.65 -0.85 26.35
N PHE A 368 7.68 -1.76 26.52
CA PHE A 368 7.82 -2.95 27.35
C PHE A 368 8.87 -3.91 26.77
N VAL A 369 8.78 -4.28 25.50
CA VAL A 369 9.70 -5.27 24.90
C VAL A 369 11.13 -4.73 24.75
N LEU A 370 11.33 -3.42 24.79
CA LEU A 370 12.65 -2.79 24.81
C LEU A 370 13.19 -2.53 26.21
N SER A 371 12.41 -2.78 27.26
CA SER A 371 12.84 -2.51 28.64
C SER A 371 13.85 -3.54 29.14
N SER A 372 14.64 -3.12 30.17
CA SER A 372 15.63 -3.96 30.82
C SER A 372 15.00 -5.25 31.35
N GLY A 373 15.59 -6.41 31.05
CA GLY A 373 15.11 -7.74 31.43
C GLY A 373 14.15 -8.39 30.40
N TYR A 374 13.57 -7.61 29.47
CA TYR A 374 12.67 -8.14 28.44
C TYR A 374 13.26 -8.06 27.02
N TYR A 375 14.26 -7.22 26.81
CA TYR A 375 14.90 -6.98 25.52
C TYR A 375 15.40 -8.28 24.87
N ASP A 376 16.14 -9.11 25.62
CA ASP A 376 16.68 -10.38 25.08
C ASP A 376 15.57 -11.42 24.84
N ALA A 377 14.61 -11.49 25.77
CA ALA A 377 13.54 -12.48 25.74
C ALA A 377 12.53 -12.25 24.62
N TYR A 378 12.29 -10.99 24.26
CA TYR A 378 11.29 -10.62 23.24
C TYR A 378 11.94 -10.04 21.99
N TYR A 379 12.61 -8.89 22.08
CA TYR A 379 13.07 -8.16 20.89
C TYR A 379 14.18 -8.91 20.16
N LEU A 380 15.25 -9.36 20.85
CA LEU A 380 16.31 -10.14 20.20
C LEU A 380 15.80 -11.50 19.69
N LYS A 381 14.87 -12.14 20.41
CA LYS A 381 14.25 -13.37 19.94
C LYS A 381 13.46 -13.14 18.65
N ALA A 382 12.69 -12.05 18.57
CA ALA A 382 11.94 -11.68 17.38
C ALA A 382 12.87 -11.38 16.18
N LEU A 383 14.00 -10.69 16.39
CA LEU A 383 15.01 -10.45 15.34
C LEU A 383 15.64 -11.76 14.84
N ARG A 384 15.94 -12.71 15.73
CA ARG A 384 16.43 -14.05 15.34
C ARG A 384 15.37 -14.81 14.53
N THR A 385 14.10 -14.75 14.95
CA THR A 385 12.98 -15.35 14.21
C THR A 385 12.83 -14.71 12.82
N LYS A 386 12.94 -13.38 12.72
CA LYS A 386 12.97 -12.65 11.42
C LYS A 386 14.06 -13.23 10.50
N ALA A 387 15.27 -13.45 11.02
CA ALA A 387 16.38 -14.00 10.24
C ALA A 387 16.09 -15.43 9.76
N LEU A 388 15.48 -16.27 10.60
CA LEU A 388 15.11 -17.64 10.24
C LEU A 388 13.99 -17.69 9.20
N ILE A 389 12.99 -16.80 9.30
CA ILE A 389 11.94 -16.65 8.26
C ILE A 389 12.57 -16.26 6.92
N LYS A 390 13.52 -15.30 6.93
CA LYS A 390 14.25 -14.93 5.71
C LYS A 390 14.97 -16.13 5.10
N GLN A 391 15.67 -16.94 5.90
CA GLN A 391 16.36 -18.14 5.44
C GLN A 391 15.41 -19.19 4.84
N ALA A 392 14.19 -19.34 5.40
CA ALA A 392 13.19 -20.25 4.86
C ALA A 392 12.74 -19.82 3.45
N PHE A 393 12.54 -18.52 3.23
CA PHE A 393 12.27 -17.98 1.90
C PHE A 393 13.47 -18.12 0.95
N ASP A 394 14.69 -17.82 1.41
CA ASP A 394 15.90 -17.98 0.59
C ASP A 394 16.04 -19.40 0.06
N LYS A 395 15.80 -20.40 0.94
CA LYS A 395 15.80 -21.81 0.55
C LYS A 395 14.70 -22.14 -0.48
N ALA A 396 13.50 -21.57 -0.33
CA ALA A 396 12.42 -21.74 -1.29
C ALA A 396 12.79 -21.17 -2.67
N PHE A 397 13.44 -19.99 -2.69
CA PHE A 397 13.87 -19.33 -3.93
C PHE A 397 15.10 -19.96 -4.59
N GLU A 398 15.77 -20.95 -3.99
CA GLU A 398 16.73 -21.80 -4.70
C GLU A 398 16.03 -22.67 -5.76
N LYS A 399 14.74 -22.95 -5.57
CA LYS A 399 13.93 -23.83 -6.45
C LYS A 399 12.89 -23.08 -7.27
N TYR A 400 12.23 -22.09 -6.68
CA TYR A 400 11.08 -21.40 -7.26
C TYR A 400 11.44 -19.97 -7.70
N ASP A 401 10.88 -19.54 -8.83
CA ASP A 401 10.99 -18.16 -9.31
C ASP A 401 10.03 -17.21 -8.59
N VAL A 402 8.83 -17.73 -8.26
CA VAL A 402 7.75 -17.00 -7.62
C VAL A 402 7.05 -17.92 -6.63
N ILE A 403 6.60 -17.36 -5.51
CA ILE A 403 5.72 -18.02 -4.55
C ILE A 403 4.31 -17.42 -4.69
N LEU A 404 3.28 -18.27 -4.79
CA LEU A 404 1.88 -17.88 -4.94
C LEU A 404 1.09 -18.28 -3.70
N GLY A 405 0.25 -17.36 -3.21
CA GLY A 405 -0.65 -17.61 -2.08
C GLY A 405 -1.79 -16.59 -2.03
N PRO A 406 -2.68 -16.70 -1.03
CA PRO A 406 -3.70 -15.69 -0.79
C PRO A 406 -3.08 -14.39 -0.25
N ALA A 407 -3.71 -13.23 -0.55
CA ALA A 407 -3.31 -11.95 0.02
C ALA A 407 -3.92 -11.73 1.42
N ALA A 408 -5.08 -12.33 1.69
CA ALA A 408 -5.77 -12.29 2.97
C ALA A 408 -6.55 -13.60 3.20
N PRO A 409 -6.85 -13.98 4.46
CA PRO A 409 -7.55 -15.23 4.75
C PRO A 409 -9.05 -15.20 4.40
N THR A 410 -9.62 -14.01 4.30
CA THR A 410 -11.05 -13.77 4.05
C THR A 410 -11.22 -12.68 2.99
N THR A 411 -12.44 -12.48 2.52
CA THR A 411 -12.83 -11.22 1.87
C THR A 411 -12.96 -10.10 2.90
N ALA A 412 -13.24 -8.87 2.47
CA ALA A 412 -13.33 -7.72 3.37
C ALA A 412 -14.35 -7.95 4.50
N PRO A 413 -13.96 -7.87 5.78
CA PRO A 413 -14.91 -7.97 6.90
C PRO A 413 -15.82 -6.73 6.99
N LYS A 414 -16.94 -6.87 7.72
CA LYS A 414 -17.82 -5.73 7.99
C LYS A 414 -17.15 -4.72 8.91
N LEU A 415 -17.52 -3.47 8.75
CA LEU A 415 -17.16 -2.38 9.66
C LEU A 415 -17.47 -2.74 11.13
N GLY A 416 -16.58 -2.39 12.03
CA GLY A 416 -16.68 -2.66 13.47
C GLY A 416 -16.27 -4.08 13.93
N GLN A 417 -16.18 -5.05 13.04
CA GLN A 417 -15.86 -6.44 13.43
C GLN A 417 -14.43 -6.59 13.95
N SER A 418 -13.46 -5.91 13.32
CA SER A 418 -12.05 -6.01 13.69
C SER A 418 -11.67 -5.15 14.88
N LEU A 419 -12.37 -4.06 15.14
CA LEU A 419 -12.12 -3.17 16.28
C LEU A 419 -12.44 -3.82 17.61
N SER A 420 -13.42 -4.72 17.66
CA SER A 420 -13.84 -5.44 18.88
C SER A 420 -12.86 -6.52 19.31
N ASP A 421 -12.03 -7.03 18.38
CA ASP A 421 -11.05 -8.09 18.62
C ASP A 421 -9.73 -7.81 17.86
N PRO A 422 -8.73 -7.19 18.50
CA PRO A 422 -7.44 -6.89 17.86
C PRO A 422 -6.72 -8.12 17.31
N ILE A 423 -6.95 -9.31 17.90
CA ILE A 423 -6.32 -10.55 17.41
C ILE A 423 -6.86 -10.91 16.03
N LYS A 424 -8.16 -10.72 15.77
CA LYS A 424 -8.74 -10.94 14.43
C LYS A 424 -8.15 -10.00 13.40
N MET A 425 -7.94 -8.72 13.76
CA MET A 425 -7.27 -7.76 12.90
C MET A 425 -5.84 -8.22 12.56
N TYR A 426 -5.10 -8.70 13.56
CA TYR A 426 -3.72 -9.17 13.39
C TYR A 426 -3.62 -10.44 12.53
N LEU A 427 -4.58 -11.35 12.65
CA LEU A 427 -4.64 -12.56 11.84
C LEU A 427 -4.96 -12.28 10.38
N GLY A 428 -5.60 -11.15 10.07
CA GLY A 428 -5.87 -10.71 8.69
C GLY A 428 -4.62 -10.52 7.82
N ASP A 429 -3.45 -10.29 8.46
CA ASP A 429 -2.17 -10.02 7.78
C ASP A 429 -1.24 -11.26 7.74
N ILE A 430 -1.74 -12.45 8.11
CA ILE A 430 -0.92 -13.67 8.27
C ILE A 430 -0.08 -14.03 7.03
N TYR A 431 -0.59 -13.79 5.82
CA TYR A 431 0.09 -14.12 4.56
C TYR A 431 1.01 -13.02 4.05
N THR A 432 0.88 -11.79 4.57
CA THR A 432 1.63 -10.64 4.08
C THR A 432 2.82 -10.27 4.95
N ILE A 433 2.71 -10.47 6.26
CA ILE A 433 3.72 -10.08 7.27
C ILE A 433 5.08 -10.75 7.04
N SER A 434 5.10 -12.04 6.72
CA SER A 434 6.34 -12.79 6.49
C SER A 434 7.19 -12.22 5.35
N VAL A 435 6.53 -11.66 4.34
CA VAL A 435 7.16 -10.99 3.17
C VAL A 435 7.90 -9.72 3.60
N ASN A 436 7.32 -8.91 4.52
CA ASN A 436 7.99 -7.74 5.08
C ASN A 436 9.15 -8.12 5.98
N LEU A 437 8.99 -9.13 6.86
CA LEU A 437 10.07 -9.63 7.71
C LEU A 437 11.26 -10.11 6.88
N ALA A 438 11.01 -10.76 5.76
CA ALA A 438 12.05 -11.22 4.85
C ALA A 438 12.58 -10.13 3.89
N GLY A 439 11.99 -8.94 3.87
CA GLY A 439 12.38 -7.83 2.98
C GLY A 439 12.05 -8.03 1.50
N LEU A 440 11.22 -9.01 1.17
CA LEU A 440 10.90 -9.47 -0.19
C LEU A 440 9.89 -8.57 -0.91
N PRO A 441 9.88 -8.53 -2.26
CA PRO A 441 8.82 -7.89 -3.02
C PRO A 441 7.57 -8.78 -3.05
N GLY A 442 6.40 -8.16 -3.17
CA GLY A 442 5.13 -8.84 -3.35
C GLY A 442 4.13 -7.99 -4.13
N ILE A 443 3.34 -8.62 -4.97
CA ILE A 443 2.23 -8.01 -5.69
C ILE A 443 0.94 -8.70 -5.29
N SER A 444 -0.11 -7.92 -5.05
CA SER A 444 -1.48 -8.42 -4.89
C SER A 444 -2.33 -7.93 -6.04
N LEU A 445 -3.14 -8.83 -6.59
CA LEU A 445 -4.10 -8.50 -7.65
C LEU A 445 -5.36 -9.36 -7.50
N PRO A 446 -6.53 -8.88 -8.00
CA PRO A 446 -7.77 -9.63 -7.87
C PRO A 446 -7.72 -10.97 -8.62
N CYS A 447 -8.30 -12.04 -8.05
CA CYS A 447 -8.39 -13.35 -8.70
C CYS A 447 -9.80 -13.97 -8.69
N GLY A 448 -10.77 -13.31 -8.06
CA GLY A 448 -12.14 -13.76 -8.00
C GLY A 448 -13.01 -12.90 -7.09
N LYS A 449 -14.19 -13.39 -6.79
CA LYS A 449 -15.12 -12.80 -5.81
C LYS A 449 -15.74 -13.90 -4.96
N ASP A 450 -16.15 -13.53 -3.76
CA ASP A 450 -16.99 -14.39 -2.92
C ASP A 450 -18.46 -14.38 -3.39
N LYS A 451 -19.29 -15.18 -2.76
CA LYS A 451 -20.75 -15.25 -3.03
C LYS A 451 -21.51 -13.95 -2.80
N ASN A 452 -20.91 -12.99 -2.07
CA ASN A 452 -21.49 -11.68 -1.80
C ASN A 452 -21.00 -10.61 -2.80
N GLY A 453 -20.15 -11.00 -3.75
CA GLY A 453 -19.55 -10.11 -4.74
C GLY A 453 -18.34 -9.32 -4.25
N LEU A 454 -17.79 -9.63 -3.07
CA LEU A 454 -16.59 -8.99 -2.55
C LEU A 454 -15.33 -9.59 -3.21
N PRO A 455 -14.34 -8.75 -3.57
CA PRO A 455 -13.12 -9.19 -4.23
C PRO A 455 -12.29 -10.16 -3.39
N ILE A 456 -11.63 -11.08 -4.07
CA ILE A 456 -10.59 -11.97 -3.56
C ILE A 456 -9.30 -11.66 -4.29
N GLY A 457 -8.21 -11.44 -3.55
CA GLY A 457 -6.89 -11.20 -4.12
C GLY A 457 -5.92 -12.37 -3.90
N LEU A 458 -5.16 -12.69 -4.93
CA LEU A 458 -3.95 -13.52 -4.80
C LEU A 458 -2.75 -12.63 -4.49
N GLN A 459 -1.69 -13.25 -3.97
CA GLN A 459 -0.38 -12.64 -3.78
C GLN A 459 0.69 -13.44 -4.51
N LEU A 460 1.58 -12.74 -5.25
CA LEU A 460 2.81 -13.30 -5.80
C LEU A 460 3.99 -12.68 -5.08
N ILE A 461 4.91 -13.51 -4.59
CA ILE A 461 6.08 -13.12 -3.81
C ILE A 461 7.32 -13.49 -4.62
N GLY A 462 8.26 -12.55 -4.78
CA GLY A 462 9.54 -12.75 -5.44
C GLY A 462 10.71 -12.76 -4.47
N ASN A 463 11.87 -13.22 -4.95
CA ASN A 463 13.11 -13.02 -4.21
C ASN A 463 13.51 -11.55 -4.20
N CYS A 464 14.41 -11.15 -3.30
CA CYS A 464 14.92 -9.78 -3.21
C CYS A 464 15.39 -9.28 -4.57
N PHE A 465 14.91 -8.10 -4.98
CA PHE A 465 15.21 -7.42 -6.24
C PHE A 465 14.75 -8.16 -7.52
N GLU A 466 13.85 -9.13 -7.37
CA GLU A 466 13.25 -9.89 -8.47
C GLU A 466 11.81 -9.43 -8.77
N GLU A 467 11.53 -8.12 -8.63
CA GLU A 467 10.21 -7.54 -8.93
C GLU A 467 9.73 -7.90 -10.34
N LYS A 468 10.64 -7.99 -11.31
CA LYS A 468 10.31 -8.34 -12.70
C LYS A 468 9.67 -9.73 -12.82
N LYS A 469 10.08 -10.69 -11.99
CA LYS A 469 9.48 -12.04 -12.02
C LYS A 469 8.03 -12.03 -11.54
N ILE A 470 7.75 -11.32 -10.44
CA ILE A 470 6.36 -11.22 -9.94
C ILE A 470 5.48 -10.36 -10.86
N ILE A 471 6.01 -9.30 -11.46
CA ILE A 471 5.30 -8.49 -12.45
C ILE A 471 4.96 -9.33 -13.68
N ARG A 472 5.91 -10.12 -14.21
CA ARG A 472 5.68 -11.00 -15.36
C ARG A 472 4.60 -12.05 -15.06
N ALA A 473 4.67 -12.71 -13.91
CA ALA A 473 3.65 -13.69 -13.51
C ALA A 473 2.28 -13.04 -13.31
N ALA A 474 2.23 -11.88 -12.65
CA ALA A 474 1.00 -11.12 -12.44
C ALA A 474 0.40 -10.65 -13.77
N TYR A 475 1.20 -10.10 -14.67
CA TYR A 475 0.75 -9.67 -15.99
C TYR A 475 0.18 -10.82 -16.81
N ALA A 476 0.89 -11.95 -16.86
CA ALA A 476 0.42 -13.13 -17.57
C ALA A 476 -0.91 -13.67 -17.00
N PHE A 477 -1.07 -13.66 -15.68
CA PHE A 477 -2.34 -14.03 -15.05
C PHE A 477 -3.44 -13.01 -15.37
N GLU A 478 -3.15 -11.72 -15.30
CA GLU A 478 -4.10 -10.64 -15.58
C GLU A 478 -4.69 -10.75 -16.99
N GLN A 479 -3.91 -11.20 -18.01
CA GLN A 479 -4.39 -11.43 -19.37
C GLN A 479 -5.45 -12.57 -19.48
N THR A 480 -5.64 -13.38 -18.44
CA THR A 480 -6.67 -14.44 -18.42
C THR A 480 -8.04 -13.92 -17.97
N ARG A 481 -8.17 -12.66 -17.59
CA ARG A 481 -9.36 -12.09 -16.97
C ARG A 481 -9.66 -10.68 -17.47
N THR A 482 -10.87 -10.22 -17.27
CA THR A 482 -11.28 -8.83 -17.52
C THR A 482 -11.28 -8.07 -16.19
N TYR A 483 -10.79 -6.82 -16.19
CA TYR A 483 -10.91 -5.94 -15.03
C TYR A 483 -12.39 -5.65 -14.74
N GLU A 484 -12.76 -5.72 -13.48
CA GLU A 484 -14.12 -5.46 -13.03
C GLU A 484 -14.14 -4.18 -12.18
N HIS A 485 -15.03 -3.27 -12.55
CA HIS A 485 -15.24 -2.03 -11.82
C HIS A 485 -16.08 -2.27 -10.55
N SER A 486 -15.82 -1.49 -9.51
CA SER A 486 -16.65 -1.51 -8.32
C SER A 486 -18.04 -0.88 -8.59
N PRO A 487 -19.06 -1.19 -7.80
CA PRO A 487 -20.37 -0.54 -7.95
C PRO A 487 -20.36 0.99 -7.76
N LEU A 488 -19.32 1.54 -7.10
CA LEU A 488 -19.13 2.97 -6.92
C LEU A 488 -18.13 3.59 -7.92
N ALA A 489 -17.66 2.84 -8.91
CA ALA A 489 -16.74 3.35 -9.95
C ALA A 489 -17.38 4.38 -10.88
#